data_4cdb58f368a924b498380630ae07f3e3
#
_entry.id   4cdb58f368a924b498380630ae07f3e3
#
_cell.length_a   1.000
_cell.length_b   1.000
_cell.length_c   1.000
_cell.angle_alpha   90.00
_cell.angle_beta   90.00
_cell.angle_gamma   90.00
#
_symmetry.space_group_name_H-M   'P 1'
#
loop_
_entity.id
_entity.type
_entity.pdbx_description
1 polymer ?
#
loop_
_entity_poly.entity_id
_entity_poly.type
_entity_poly.pdbx_seq_one_letter_code
_entity_poly.pdbx_strand_id
1 'polypeptide(L)'
;MAGLLRASEEGLKIIDMVRRNLEWNKTEDSWCLAALISKATLKRFWGRKGIRRENFINICQAVEIENWEYIAEGYKNIKTEPLFVAAIADIPLDNQTDRTFPLPENLPPVRNWVQRTKEIDTLKTLIATPPLTNESPTPAPPLTKGGLGGVPIAISIVGLPGIGKTTLISQLIRQLHTEKTPFTCAAWQSLESATGKAPPCDRTIDSLLFTLSNGEITATTNAQNDCGKKTENLLKILRDKPCLLVFDRADTLLKAGEAKAAGYFAEDCAEYAWLFKQLLETEHQSKIIFTSRESLAELPPTVTREIQLNGLDRDAAISLLQSFNLTANPEELAEMGDRYSGHPKALQLVAALIRDDTEFQGNVGNFLHQRDWLLIRDIESAIDEMIARLSDGEQTCLSRISVYQTSEYPLSFAGISAQMPEVSKYELKENIILALKRRQLLYYDRHFKSYQLHPLVREKGEHLLSQNPENLRTAHSQAYNYYISIPLKPKSEWQDIEDIKPLIRAHYHARQAGNLDAANAIISEVCEYLQQWNCAELVCGNLPLPLLTEARK
;
A
#
# COMPACT_ATOMS: atom_id res chain seq x y z
N MET A 1 -14.96 37.62 -30.28
CA MET A 1 -15.62 38.27 -29.13
C MET A 1 -15.58 37.27 -27.97
N ALA A 2 -14.88 37.56 -26.90
CA ALA A 2 -14.80 36.68 -25.73
C ALA A 2 -16.17 36.69 -25.03
N GLY A 3 -16.93 35.59 -25.15
CA GLY A 3 -18.27 35.48 -24.57
C GLY A 3 -18.24 35.59 -23.04
N LEU A 4 -19.14 36.37 -22.49
CA LEU A 4 -19.41 36.45 -21.05
C LEU A 4 -20.25 35.22 -20.67
N LEU A 5 -19.83 34.49 -19.62
CA LEU A 5 -20.58 33.36 -19.05
C LEU A 5 -21.29 33.78 -17.76
N ARG A 6 -22.43 33.12 -17.50
CA ARG A 6 -23.21 33.28 -16.26
C ARG A 6 -23.43 31.91 -15.65
N ALA A 7 -23.48 31.84 -14.34
CA ALA A 7 -23.83 30.60 -13.66
C ALA A 7 -25.35 30.34 -13.69
N SER A 8 -25.74 29.10 -13.90
CA SER A 8 -27.13 28.66 -13.74
C SER A 8 -27.51 28.60 -12.25
N GLU A 9 -28.80 28.54 -11.93
CA GLU A 9 -29.25 28.36 -10.53
C GLU A 9 -28.79 27.03 -9.95
N GLU A 10 -28.86 25.99 -10.76
CA GLU A 10 -28.41 24.64 -10.39
C GLU A 10 -26.88 24.61 -10.26
N GLY A 11 -26.16 25.25 -11.18
CA GLY A 11 -24.71 25.39 -11.10
C GLY A 11 -24.25 26.11 -9.82
N LEU A 12 -24.96 27.16 -9.39
CA LEU A 12 -24.64 27.81 -8.11
C LEU A 12 -24.89 26.92 -6.90
N LYS A 13 -25.88 26.04 -6.92
CA LYS A 13 -26.12 25.07 -5.84
C LYS A 13 -24.98 24.06 -5.76
N ILE A 14 -24.51 23.57 -6.91
CA ILE A 14 -23.37 22.65 -6.99
C ILE A 14 -22.11 23.31 -6.41
N ILE A 15 -21.80 24.53 -6.87
CA ILE A 15 -20.63 25.28 -6.37
C ILE A 15 -20.76 25.63 -4.86
N ASP A 16 -21.96 25.95 -4.38
CA ASP A 16 -22.19 26.25 -2.96
C ASP A 16 -21.94 25.01 -2.09
N MET A 17 -22.27 23.83 -2.58
CA MET A 17 -22.02 22.58 -1.90
C MET A 17 -20.51 22.26 -1.86
N VAL A 18 -19.82 22.35 -2.99
CA VAL A 18 -18.40 21.99 -3.08
C VAL A 18 -17.53 22.97 -2.28
N ARG A 19 -17.80 24.28 -2.33
CA ARG A 19 -17.04 25.25 -1.52
C ARG A 19 -17.18 25.04 -0.01
N ARG A 20 -18.33 24.53 0.47
CA ARG A 20 -18.53 24.21 1.89
C ARG A 20 -17.62 23.07 2.34
N ASN A 21 -17.36 22.10 1.47
CA ASN A 21 -16.40 21.02 1.74
C ASN A 21 -14.96 21.54 1.87
N LEU A 22 -14.67 22.70 1.28
CA LEU A 22 -13.39 23.40 1.40
C LEU A 22 -13.38 24.42 2.56
N GLU A 23 -14.47 24.50 3.34
CA GLU A 23 -14.68 25.47 4.43
C GLU A 23 -14.58 26.93 3.98
N TRP A 24 -14.78 27.22 2.68
CA TRP A 24 -14.68 28.57 2.14
C TRP A 24 -16.00 29.34 2.21
N ASN A 25 -15.93 30.62 2.57
CA ASN A 25 -17.07 31.53 2.44
C ASN A 25 -17.29 31.95 0.98
N LYS A 26 -18.50 32.42 0.63
CA LYS A 26 -18.85 32.85 -0.73
C LYS A 26 -17.92 33.93 -1.34
N THR A 27 -17.13 34.63 -0.52
CA THR A 27 -16.20 35.69 -0.92
C THR A 27 -14.84 35.50 -0.26
N GLU A 28 -14.42 34.25 -0.05
CA GLU A 28 -13.17 33.90 0.62
C GLU A 28 -11.95 34.38 -0.17
N ASP A 29 -10.94 34.89 0.55
CA ASP A 29 -9.69 35.34 -0.06
C ASP A 29 -8.90 34.17 -0.65
N SER A 30 -8.90 33.03 -0.01
CA SER A 30 -8.27 31.78 -0.48
C SER A 30 -8.84 31.33 -1.81
N TRP A 31 -10.17 31.44 -2.00
CA TRP A 31 -10.80 31.13 -3.29
C TRP A 31 -10.42 32.16 -4.37
N CYS A 32 -10.40 33.44 -4.03
CA CYS A 32 -9.98 34.48 -4.97
C CYS A 32 -8.53 34.29 -5.43
N LEU A 33 -7.64 33.87 -4.52
CA LEU A 33 -6.24 33.55 -4.80
C LEU A 33 -6.11 32.29 -5.68
N ALA A 34 -6.79 31.21 -5.34
CA ALA A 34 -6.77 29.98 -6.09
C ALA A 34 -7.33 30.14 -7.51
N ALA A 35 -8.38 30.95 -7.68
CA ALA A 35 -8.98 31.26 -8.98
C ALA A 35 -8.29 32.40 -9.73
N LEU A 36 -7.27 33.04 -9.16
CA LEU A 36 -6.58 34.24 -9.72
C LEU A 36 -7.54 35.35 -10.13
N ILE A 37 -8.57 35.64 -9.31
CA ILE A 37 -9.60 36.61 -9.57
C ILE A 37 -9.76 37.63 -8.41
N SER A 38 -10.44 38.74 -8.69
CA SER A 38 -10.81 39.71 -7.64
C SER A 38 -12.10 39.28 -6.90
N LYS A 39 -12.25 39.69 -5.64
CA LYS A 39 -13.52 39.56 -4.87
C LYS A 39 -14.73 40.11 -5.63
N ALA A 40 -14.54 41.18 -6.41
CA ALA A 40 -15.61 41.77 -7.21
C ALA A 40 -16.06 40.81 -8.32
N THR A 41 -15.14 40.05 -8.92
CA THR A 41 -15.45 39.02 -9.94
C THR A 41 -16.20 37.87 -9.30
N LEU A 42 -15.78 37.40 -8.14
CA LEU A 42 -16.45 36.32 -7.42
C LEU A 42 -17.87 36.70 -6.95
N LYS A 43 -18.06 37.97 -6.48
CA LYS A 43 -19.40 38.51 -6.18
C LYS A 43 -20.30 38.57 -7.41
N ARG A 44 -19.76 38.95 -8.60
CA ARG A 44 -20.52 38.95 -9.86
C ARG A 44 -20.93 37.52 -10.27
N PHE A 45 -20.07 36.53 -10.07
CA PHE A 45 -20.37 35.13 -10.31
C PHE A 45 -21.57 34.69 -9.46
N TRP A 46 -21.53 34.91 -8.14
CA TRP A 46 -22.64 34.60 -7.22
C TRP A 46 -23.92 35.38 -7.53
N GLY A 47 -23.81 36.57 -8.00
CA GLY A 47 -24.93 37.40 -8.44
C GLY A 47 -25.45 37.07 -9.83
N ARG A 48 -25.00 35.98 -10.47
CA ARG A 48 -25.39 35.56 -11.83
C ARG A 48 -25.16 36.65 -12.88
N LYS A 49 -24.15 37.49 -12.66
CA LYS A 49 -23.74 38.53 -13.64
C LYS A 49 -22.67 37.96 -14.56
N GLY A 50 -22.75 38.28 -15.84
CA GLY A 50 -21.78 37.81 -16.82
C GLY A 50 -20.34 38.18 -16.42
N ILE A 51 -19.44 37.19 -16.46
CA ILE A 51 -18.00 37.32 -16.26
C ILE A 51 -17.25 36.72 -17.45
N ARG A 52 -15.99 37.07 -17.62
CA ARG A 52 -15.16 36.53 -18.71
C ARG A 52 -15.07 35.00 -18.57
N ARG A 53 -15.09 34.27 -19.70
CA ARG A 53 -15.04 32.81 -19.75
C ARG A 53 -13.88 32.23 -18.94
N GLU A 54 -12.70 32.84 -19.06
CA GLU A 54 -11.50 32.44 -18.34
C GLU A 54 -11.71 32.52 -16.81
N ASN A 55 -12.21 33.62 -16.30
CA ASN A 55 -12.52 33.78 -14.88
C ASN A 55 -13.59 32.81 -14.39
N PHE A 56 -14.54 32.45 -15.26
CA PHE A 56 -15.59 31.50 -14.95
C PHE A 56 -15.01 30.08 -14.76
N ILE A 57 -14.13 29.67 -15.69
CA ILE A 57 -13.41 28.40 -15.64
C ILE A 57 -12.53 28.34 -14.38
N ASN A 58 -11.75 29.36 -14.12
CA ASN A 58 -10.87 29.42 -12.94
C ASN A 58 -11.66 29.34 -11.62
N ILE A 59 -12.85 29.95 -11.53
CA ILE A 59 -13.72 29.83 -10.35
C ILE A 59 -14.15 28.37 -10.13
N CYS A 60 -14.53 27.66 -11.20
CA CYS A 60 -14.94 26.27 -11.13
C CYS A 60 -13.76 25.35 -10.77
N GLN A 61 -12.61 25.54 -11.42
CA GLN A 61 -11.40 24.75 -11.16
C GLN A 61 -10.85 24.95 -9.75
N ALA A 62 -10.91 26.16 -9.20
CA ALA A 62 -10.46 26.43 -7.83
C ALA A 62 -11.27 25.68 -6.77
N VAL A 63 -12.47 25.22 -7.09
CA VAL A 63 -13.30 24.34 -6.27
C VAL A 63 -13.39 22.93 -6.86
N GLU A 64 -12.37 22.51 -7.63
CA GLU A 64 -12.21 21.15 -8.19
C GLU A 64 -13.32 20.73 -9.17
N ILE A 65 -14.01 21.66 -9.81
CA ILE A 65 -15.00 21.40 -10.87
C ILE A 65 -14.33 21.57 -12.23
N GLU A 66 -13.94 20.45 -12.87
CA GLU A 66 -13.31 20.46 -14.19
C GLU A 66 -14.30 20.79 -15.33
N ASN A 67 -15.52 20.28 -15.24
CA ASN A 67 -16.57 20.42 -16.26
C ASN A 67 -17.43 21.66 -15.98
N TRP A 68 -16.84 22.86 -16.12
CA TRP A 68 -17.48 24.15 -15.88
C TRP A 68 -18.75 24.39 -16.71
N GLU A 69 -18.93 23.65 -17.82
CA GLU A 69 -20.10 23.72 -18.70
C GLU A 69 -21.41 23.45 -17.97
N TYR A 70 -21.40 22.55 -17.01
CA TYR A 70 -22.59 22.22 -16.20
C TYR A 70 -22.98 23.36 -15.23
N ILE A 71 -22.05 24.26 -14.95
CA ILE A 71 -22.28 25.41 -14.08
C ILE A 71 -22.83 26.59 -14.87
N ALA A 72 -22.57 26.65 -16.19
CA ALA A 72 -22.91 27.78 -17.04
C ALA A 72 -24.37 27.76 -17.50
N GLU A 73 -25.01 28.93 -17.57
CA GLU A 73 -26.35 29.13 -18.10
C GLU A 73 -26.37 28.96 -19.64
N GLY A 74 -27.33 28.15 -20.16
CA GLY A 74 -27.54 28.02 -21.61
C GLY A 74 -26.72 26.93 -22.31
N TYR A 75 -25.91 26.18 -21.63
CA TYR A 75 -25.28 24.99 -22.17
C TYR A 75 -26.29 23.82 -22.17
N LYS A 76 -26.98 23.60 -23.29
CA LYS A 76 -27.86 22.47 -23.50
C LYS A 76 -27.08 21.31 -24.14
N ASN A 77 -27.02 20.21 -23.42
CA ASN A 77 -26.80 18.83 -23.86
C ASN A 77 -26.13 18.59 -25.19
N ILE A 78 -24.86 18.23 -25.18
CA ILE A 78 -24.30 17.27 -26.13
C ILE A 78 -24.28 15.92 -25.38
N LYS A 79 -24.92 14.89 -25.97
CA LYS A 79 -24.97 13.53 -25.48
C LYS A 79 -23.57 12.97 -25.32
N THR A 80 -23.04 13.04 -24.13
CA THR A 80 -22.00 12.17 -23.60
C THR A 80 -22.43 11.89 -22.18
N GLU A 81 -22.58 10.63 -21.85
CA GLU A 81 -23.04 10.17 -20.56
C GLU A 81 -22.24 10.84 -19.43
N PRO A 82 -22.88 11.41 -18.41
CA PRO A 82 -22.20 12.07 -17.30
C PRO A 82 -21.71 11.00 -16.32
N LEU A 83 -20.44 10.65 -16.41
CA LEU A 83 -19.78 9.76 -15.43
C LEU A 83 -19.66 10.37 -14.03
N PHE A 84 -20.11 11.60 -13.79
CA PHE A 84 -19.91 12.25 -12.48
C PHE A 84 -21.16 12.93 -11.87
N VAL A 85 -22.24 13.15 -12.63
CA VAL A 85 -23.48 13.75 -12.10
C VAL A 85 -24.59 12.72 -11.94
N ALA A 86 -24.50 11.55 -12.56
CA ALA A 86 -25.46 10.46 -12.40
C ALA A 86 -25.44 9.83 -10.97
N ALA A 87 -24.46 10.15 -10.14
CA ALA A 87 -24.45 9.73 -8.72
C ALA A 87 -25.25 10.65 -7.79
N ILE A 88 -25.75 11.81 -8.27
CA ILE A 88 -26.42 12.79 -7.38
C ILE A 88 -27.80 13.25 -7.88
N ALA A 89 -28.16 13.08 -9.16
CA ALA A 89 -29.35 13.73 -9.76
C ALA A 89 -30.55 12.83 -10.08
N ASP A 90 -30.47 11.50 -9.99
CA ASP A 90 -31.60 10.60 -10.17
C ASP A 90 -31.73 9.60 -9.02
N ILE A 91 -31.88 10.12 -7.80
CA ILE A 91 -32.54 9.38 -6.74
C ILE A 91 -33.97 9.91 -6.70
N PRO A 92 -34.97 9.16 -7.19
CA PRO A 92 -36.35 9.45 -6.84
C PRO A 92 -36.42 9.42 -5.31
N LEU A 93 -36.98 10.46 -4.71
CA LEU A 93 -37.44 10.44 -3.35
C LEU A 93 -38.59 9.43 -3.25
N ASP A 94 -38.29 8.15 -3.42
CA ASP A 94 -39.18 7.10 -2.98
C ASP A 94 -38.43 5.77 -2.82
N ASN A 95 -38.68 5.14 -1.65
CA ASN A 95 -38.18 3.86 -1.19
C ASN A 95 -36.81 3.84 -0.47
N GLN A 96 -36.85 4.31 0.79
CA GLN A 96 -35.88 4.03 1.85
C GLN A 96 -35.74 2.52 2.21
N THR A 97 -35.84 1.58 1.29
CA THR A 97 -35.94 0.17 1.68
C THR A 97 -34.77 -0.72 1.32
N ASP A 98 -33.68 -0.22 0.70
CA ASP A 98 -32.59 -1.12 0.29
C ASP A 98 -31.14 -0.66 0.64
N ARG A 99 -30.95 0.45 1.36
CA ARG A 99 -29.61 0.83 1.85
C ARG A 99 -29.35 0.21 3.21
N THR A 100 -28.27 -0.55 3.34
CA THR A 100 -27.95 -1.28 4.56
C THR A 100 -27.39 -0.39 5.68
N PHE A 101 -26.63 0.68 5.38
CA PHE A 101 -26.14 1.68 6.33
C PHE A 101 -25.66 2.96 5.63
N PRO A 102 -25.62 4.14 6.30
CA PRO A 102 -25.05 5.37 5.75
C PRO A 102 -23.53 5.25 5.62
N LEU A 103 -22.95 5.84 4.54
CA LEU A 103 -21.50 5.93 4.42
C LEU A 103 -20.90 6.85 5.48
N PRO A 104 -19.77 6.48 6.11
CA PRO A 104 -19.05 7.37 7.00
C PRO A 104 -18.66 8.68 6.32
N GLU A 105 -18.90 9.82 6.98
CA GLU A 105 -18.60 11.16 6.42
C GLU A 105 -17.11 11.35 6.10
N ASN A 106 -16.25 10.73 6.89
CA ASN A 106 -14.78 10.78 6.75
C ASN A 106 -14.18 9.62 5.95
N LEU A 107 -15.02 8.90 5.18
CA LEU A 107 -14.56 7.80 4.33
C LEU A 107 -13.63 8.33 3.22
N PRO A 108 -12.37 7.87 3.12
CA PRO A 108 -11.45 8.35 2.09
C PRO A 108 -11.97 8.16 0.67
N PRO A 109 -11.75 9.12 -0.23
CA PRO A 109 -12.13 8.99 -1.63
C PRO A 109 -11.34 7.88 -2.31
N VAL A 110 -11.98 7.16 -3.23
CA VAL A 110 -11.34 6.13 -4.05
C VAL A 110 -11.04 6.74 -5.41
N ARG A 111 -9.76 7.00 -5.69
CA ARG A 111 -9.27 7.51 -6.98
C ARG A 111 -8.47 6.43 -7.69
N ASN A 112 -8.57 6.35 -9.01
CA ASN A 112 -7.82 5.39 -9.85
C ASN A 112 -7.95 3.94 -9.33
N TRP A 113 -9.17 3.52 -9.05
CA TRP A 113 -9.45 2.17 -8.58
C TRP A 113 -9.16 1.15 -9.67
N VAL A 114 -8.36 0.16 -9.32
CA VAL A 114 -8.15 -1.04 -10.12
C VAL A 114 -8.72 -2.23 -9.36
N GLN A 115 -9.42 -3.10 -10.07
CA GLN A 115 -10.13 -4.21 -9.45
C GLN A 115 -9.18 -5.14 -8.69
N ARG A 116 -9.51 -5.37 -7.42
CA ARG A 116 -8.90 -6.36 -6.52
C ARG A 116 -9.98 -7.32 -6.06
N THR A 117 -10.56 -8.03 -7.03
CA THR A 117 -11.75 -8.86 -6.80
C THR A 117 -11.47 -9.94 -5.77
N LYS A 118 -10.32 -10.62 -5.84
CA LYS A 118 -9.95 -11.70 -4.90
C LYS A 118 -9.86 -11.22 -3.46
N GLU A 119 -9.25 -10.06 -3.24
CA GLU A 119 -9.10 -9.47 -1.93
C GLU A 119 -10.45 -9.00 -1.38
N ILE A 120 -11.28 -8.34 -2.20
CA ILE A 120 -12.63 -7.91 -1.82
C ILE A 120 -13.51 -9.11 -1.47
N ASP A 121 -13.53 -10.18 -2.28
CA ASP A 121 -14.34 -11.37 -2.04
C ASP A 121 -13.87 -12.10 -0.77
N THR A 122 -12.55 -12.17 -0.55
CA THR A 122 -11.99 -12.72 0.69
C THR A 122 -12.46 -11.93 1.91
N LEU A 123 -12.40 -10.60 1.84
CA LEU A 123 -12.85 -9.73 2.93
C LEU A 123 -14.36 -9.86 3.16
N LYS A 124 -15.17 -9.86 2.10
CA LYS A 124 -16.62 -10.07 2.20
C LYS A 124 -16.94 -11.41 2.88
N THR A 125 -16.24 -12.46 2.52
CA THR A 125 -16.41 -13.78 3.14
C THR A 125 -16.10 -13.75 4.64
N LEU A 126 -15.00 -13.11 5.04
CA LEU A 126 -14.57 -13.04 6.44
C LEU A 126 -15.47 -12.17 7.32
N ILE A 127 -16.08 -11.12 6.77
CA ILE A 127 -17.00 -10.24 7.52
C ILE A 127 -18.44 -10.75 7.52
N ALA A 128 -18.88 -11.50 6.50
CA ALA A 128 -20.26 -11.98 6.37
C ALA A 128 -20.58 -13.14 7.32
N THR A 129 -19.57 -13.84 7.83
CA THR A 129 -19.80 -14.99 8.71
C THR A 129 -20.13 -14.50 10.12
N PRO A 130 -21.31 -14.85 10.70
CA PRO A 130 -21.65 -14.44 12.07
C PRO A 130 -20.63 -15.04 13.06
N PRO A 131 -20.34 -14.37 14.19
CA PRO A 131 -19.58 -14.96 15.27
C PRO A 131 -20.31 -16.21 15.78
N LEU A 132 -19.56 -17.25 16.13
CA LEU A 132 -20.08 -18.54 16.54
C LEU A 132 -21.00 -18.38 17.78
N THR A 133 -22.31 -18.52 17.57
CA THR A 133 -23.20 -18.94 18.63
C THR A 133 -23.07 -20.45 18.77
N ASN A 134 -23.13 -20.98 20.01
CA ASN A 134 -22.90 -22.36 20.37
C ASN A 134 -23.91 -23.40 19.78
N GLU A 135 -24.52 -23.14 18.64
CA GLU A 135 -25.46 -24.04 18.01
C GLU A 135 -25.01 -24.40 16.59
N SER A 136 -24.54 -25.65 16.49
CA SER A 136 -24.32 -26.51 15.29
C SER A 136 -23.37 -26.04 14.21
N PRO A 137 -22.26 -26.77 13.98
CA PRO A 137 -21.32 -26.48 12.92
C PRO A 137 -21.74 -27.11 11.60
N THR A 138 -22.11 -26.27 10.61
CA THR A 138 -21.92 -26.68 9.22
C THR A 138 -20.42 -26.53 8.89
N PRO A 139 -19.77 -27.55 8.28
CA PRO A 139 -18.35 -27.48 8.01
C PRO A 139 -18.05 -26.40 6.97
N ALA A 140 -17.29 -25.38 7.37
CA ALA A 140 -16.70 -24.42 6.47
C ALA A 140 -15.65 -25.11 5.56
N PRO A 141 -15.47 -24.67 4.30
CA PRO A 141 -14.48 -25.25 3.41
C PRO A 141 -13.06 -25.11 4.00
N PRO A 142 -12.17 -26.08 3.76
CA PRO A 142 -10.85 -26.11 4.38
C PRO A 142 -9.97 -24.98 3.87
N LEU A 143 -9.86 -23.91 4.64
CA LEU A 143 -8.84 -22.89 4.50
C LEU A 143 -7.55 -23.42 5.11
N THR A 144 -6.51 -23.48 4.29
CA THR A 144 -5.12 -23.84 4.55
C THR A 144 -4.72 -24.04 6.02
N LYS A 145 -4.15 -25.21 6.31
CA LYS A 145 -3.64 -25.68 7.60
C LYS A 145 -2.91 -24.59 8.40
N GLY A 146 -3.48 -24.23 9.55
CA GLY A 146 -2.78 -23.45 10.56
C GLY A 146 -3.63 -22.41 11.31
N GLY A 147 -4.84 -22.76 11.79
CA GLY A 147 -5.59 -21.90 12.69
C GLY A 147 -6.88 -22.56 13.17
N LEU A 148 -7.11 -22.51 14.47
CA LEU A 148 -8.36 -22.88 15.12
C LEU A 148 -9.54 -22.21 14.40
N GLY A 149 -10.51 -22.98 13.94
CA GLY A 149 -11.60 -22.60 13.03
C GLY A 149 -12.69 -21.74 13.67
N GLY A 150 -12.35 -20.55 14.18
CA GLY A 150 -13.27 -19.52 14.59
C GLY A 150 -13.38 -18.41 13.54
N VAL A 151 -14.56 -17.78 13.45
CA VAL A 151 -14.76 -16.60 12.59
C VAL A 151 -14.08 -15.41 13.25
N PRO A 152 -13.19 -14.65 12.57
CA PRO A 152 -12.48 -13.55 13.19
C PRO A 152 -13.45 -12.40 13.54
N ILE A 153 -13.23 -11.79 14.70
CA ILE A 153 -13.89 -10.53 15.08
C ILE A 153 -13.18 -9.37 14.37
N ALA A 154 -11.84 -9.45 14.25
CA ALA A 154 -11.04 -8.43 13.60
C ALA A 154 -10.25 -8.96 12.40
N ILE A 155 -10.05 -8.10 11.42
CA ILE A 155 -9.19 -8.32 10.26
C ILE A 155 -8.12 -7.22 10.25
N SER A 156 -6.85 -7.61 10.25
CA SER A 156 -5.72 -6.69 10.11
C SER A 156 -5.15 -6.78 8.71
N ILE A 157 -5.22 -5.69 7.96
CA ILE A 157 -4.67 -5.60 6.59
C ILE A 157 -3.33 -4.91 6.67
N VAL A 158 -2.27 -5.66 6.38
CA VAL A 158 -0.88 -5.19 6.48
C VAL A 158 -0.20 -5.13 5.11
N GLY A 159 0.82 -4.30 4.98
CA GLY A 159 1.61 -4.19 3.75
C GLY A 159 2.29 -2.84 3.59
N LEU A 160 3.09 -2.68 2.55
CA LEU A 160 3.89 -1.49 2.27
C LEU A 160 3.04 -0.20 2.17
N PRO A 161 3.63 0.99 2.43
CA PRO A 161 2.96 2.26 2.18
C PRO A 161 2.64 2.40 0.68
N GLY A 162 1.45 2.91 0.36
CA GLY A 162 1.04 3.07 -1.05
C GLY A 162 0.58 1.80 -1.76
N ILE A 163 0.56 0.63 -1.08
CA ILE A 163 0.07 -0.65 -1.66
C ILE A 163 -1.45 -0.69 -1.87
N GLY A 164 -2.20 0.27 -1.31
CA GLY A 164 -3.63 0.41 -1.52
C GLY A 164 -4.52 -0.10 -0.39
N LYS A 165 -4.05 -0.28 0.84
CA LYS A 165 -4.84 -0.76 2.01
C LYS A 165 -6.08 0.10 2.27
N THR A 166 -5.89 1.39 2.49
CA THR A 166 -6.96 2.37 2.75
C THR A 166 -7.97 2.40 1.59
N THR A 167 -7.48 2.40 0.35
CA THR A 167 -8.32 2.40 -0.86
C THR A 167 -9.16 1.12 -0.97
N LEU A 168 -8.57 -0.05 -0.67
CA LEU A 168 -9.25 -1.34 -0.68
C LEU A 168 -10.43 -1.35 0.29
N ILE A 169 -10.22 -0.90 1.54
CA ILE A 169 -11.27 -0.90 2.56
C ILE A 169 -12.32 0.18 2.28
N SER A 170 -11.90 1.34 1.80
CA SER A 170 -12.83 2.38 1.37
C SER A 170 -13.76 1.88 0.25
N GLN A 171 -13.21 1.13 -0.73
CA GLN A 171 -13.99 0.51 -1.80
C GLN A 171 -14.90 -0.62 -1.27
N LEU A 172 -14.41 -1.45 -0.35
CA LEU A 172 -15.23 -2.48 0.31
C LEU A 172 -16.47 -1.86 0.98
N ILE A 173 -16.29 -0.79 1.77
CA ILE A 173 -17.41 -0.11 2.44
C ILE A 173 -18.42 0.45 1.42
N ARG A 174 -17.94 1.03 0.31
CA ARG A 174 -18.82 1.52 -0.77
C ARG A 174 -19.64 0.41 -1.43
N GLN A 175 -19.04 -0.76 -1.64
CA GLN A 175 -19.76 -1.92 -2.17
C GLN A 175 -20.77 -2.46 -1.15
N LEU A 176 -20.38 -2.61 0.12
CA LEU A 176 -21.28 -3.06 1.19
C LEU A 176 -22.46 -2.11 1.41
N HIS A 177 -22.28 -0.81 1.18
CA HIS A 177 -23.36 0.18 1.24
C HIS A 177 -24.45 -0.07 0.18
N THR A 178 -24.11 -0.67 -0.96
CA THR A 178 -25.06 -0.98 -2.04
C THR A 178 -25.56 -2.43 -2.02
N GLU A 179 -24.99 -3.27 -1.16
CA GLU A 179 -25.30 -4.69 -1.05
C GLU A 179 -26.08 -4.99 0.25
N LYS A 180 -26.79 -6.12 0.28
CA LYS A 180 -27.37 -6.62 1.53
C LYS A 180 -26.30 -7.13 2.46
N THR A 181 -26.10 -6.49 3.60
CA THR A 181 -25.11 -6.87 4.62
C THR A 181 -25.76 -6.95 6.00
N PRO A 182 -25.17 -7.67 6.95
CA PRO A 182 -25.68 -7.71 8.31
C PRO A 182 -25.46 -6.40 9.07
N PHE A 183 -24.62 -5.48 8.56
CA PHE A 183 -24.27 -4.26 9.27
C PHE A 183 -25.32 -3.18 9.13
N THR A 184 -25.64 -2.53 10.24
CA THR A 184 -26.56 -1.39 10.31
C THR A 184 -25.86 -0.04 10.29
N CYS A 185 -24.56 -0.01 10.57
CA CYS A 185 -23.72 1.18 10.53
C CYS A 185 -22.26 0.83 10.28
N ALA A 186 -21.51 1.80 9.77
CA ALA A 186 -20.07 1.73 9.63
C ALA A 186 -19.43 3.01 10.20
N ALA A 187 -18.25 2.87 10.81
CA ALA A 187 -17.46 4.00 11.30
C ALA A 187 -16.03 3.87 10.84
N TRP A 188 -15.45 4.97 10.37
CA TRP A 188 -14.06 5.08 9.94
C TRP A 188 -13.29 5.99 10.90
N GLN A 189 -12.14 5.52 11.40
CA GLN A 189 -11.25 6.31 12.23
C GLN A 189 -9.83 6.25 11.67
N SER A 190 -9.29 7.40 11.29
CA SER A 190 -7.85 7.51 11.01
C SER A 190 -7.10 7.65 12.32
N LEU A 191 -6.14 6.79 12.55
CA LEU A 191 -5.24 6.84 13.71
C LEU A 191 -3.98 7.67 13.43
N GLU A 192 -4.01 8.47 12.36
CA GLU A 192 -2.97 9.44 12.05
C GLU A 192 -3.59 10.84 11.98
N SER A 193 -3.08 11.73 12.81
CA SER A 193 -3.42 13.16 12.77
C SER A 193 -2.57 13.91 11.73
N ALA A 194 -2.89 15.18 11.47
CA ALA A 194 -2.08 16.05 10.61
C ALA A 194 -0.62 16.20 11.06
N THR A 195 -0.30 15.89 12.30
CA THR A 195 1.07 15.90 12.85
C THR A 195 1.79 14.56 12.71
N GLY A 196 1.18 13.56 12.08
CA GLY A 196 1.73 12.19 11.96
C GLY A 196 1.62 11.35 13.24
N LYS A 197 1.05 11.89 14.32
CA LYS A 197 0.84 11.16 15.59
C LYS A 197 -0.59 10.68 15.72
N ALA A 198 -0.77 9.66 16.54
CA ALA A 198 -2.11 9.19 16.88
C ALA A 198 -2.92 10.27 17.61
N PRO A 199 -4.23 10.40 17.32
CA PRO A 199 -5.11 11.24 18.13
C PRO A 199 -5.23 10.65 19.55
N PRO A 200 -5.63 11.44 20.56
CA PRO A 200 -5.96 10.92 21.89
C PRO A 200 -7.05 9.86 21.81
N CYS A 201 -6.91 8.77 22.58
CA CYS A 201 -7.85 7.63 22.54
C CYS A 201 -9.28 8.03 22.88
N ASP A 202 -9.45 8.89 23.87
CA ASP A 202 -10.76 9.41 24.32
C ASP A 202 -11.51 10.13 23.19
N ARG A 203 -10.82 10.92 22.36
CA ARG A 203 -11.40 11.60 21.20
C ARG A 203 -11.82 10.61 20.11
N THR A 204 -11.03 9.57 19.90
CA THR A 204 -11.38 8.50 18.96
C THR A 204 -12.66 7.79 19.39
N ILE A 205 -12.80 7.50 20.69
CA ILE A 205 -14.02 6.88 21.23
C ILE A 205 -15.21 7.85 21.12
N ASP A 206 -15.04 9.14 21.41
CA ASP A 206 -16.10 10.14 21.25
C ASP A 206 -16.59 10.24 19.80
N SER A 207 -15.67 10.21 18.84
CA SER A 207 -16.00 10.20 17.40
C SER A 207 -16.77 8.94 17.00
N LEU A 208 -16.36 7.77 17.50
CA LEU A 208 -17.09 6.51 17.28
C LEU A 208 -18.49 6.54 17.89
N LEU A 209 -18.62 6.98 19.13
CA LEU A 209 -19.91 7.10 19.81
C LEU A 209 -20.86 8.06 19.06
N PHE A 210 -20.34 9.21 18.61
CA PHE A 210 -21.12 10.16 17.81
C PHE A 210 -21.61 9.51 16.49
N THR A 211 -20.72 8.89 15.74
CA THR A 211 -21.06 8.26 14.45
C THR A 211 -22.05 7.11 14.63
N LEU A 212 -21.80 6.21 15.58
CA LEU A 212 -22.61 5.02 15.78
C LEU A 212 -23.96 5.30 16.44
N SER A 213 -24.09 6.42 17.18
CA SER A 213 -25.36 6.87 17.76
C SER A 213 -26.16 7.80 16.84
N ASN A 214 -25.72 8.02 15.60
CA ASN A 214 -26.28 9.02 14.68
C ASN A 214 -26.34 10.44 15.28
N GLY A 215 -25.32 10.81 16.06
CA GLY A 215 -25.19 12.13 16.67
C GLY A 215 -25.88 12.30 18.04
N GLU A 216 -26.53 11.27 18.57
CA GLU A 216 -27.21 11.35 19.89
C GLU A 216 -26.21 11.49 21.04
N ILE A 217 -25.04 10.81 20.94
CA ILE A 217 -24.00 10.88 21.95
C ILE A 217 -22.91 11.81 21.45
N THR A 218 -22.78 12.98 22.05
CA THR A 218 -21.79 14.00 21.70
C THR A 218 -20.62 14.03 22.69
N ALA A 219 -19.48 14.60 22.30
CA ALA A 219 -18.34 14.80 23.21
C ALA A 219 -18.72 15.61 24.46
N THR A 220 -19.68 16.53 24.36
CA THR A 220 -20.20 17.32 25.48
C THR A 220 -21.02 16.48 26.47
N THR A 221 -21.85 15.54 25.98
CA THR A 221 -22.58 14.62 26.83
C THR A 221 -21.70 13.58 27.51
N ASN A 222 -20.53 13.30 26.92
CA ASN A 222 -19.52 12.38 27.43
C ASN A 222 -18.36 13.06 28.20
N ALA A 223 -18.37 14.38 28.33
CA ALA A 223 -17.23 15.14 28.88
C ALA A 223 -16.85 14.75 30.32
N GLN A 224 -17.77 14.19 31.08
CA GLN A 224 -17.57 13.74 32.48
C GLN A 224 -17.19 12.25 32.58
N ASN A 225 -17.22 11.51 31.46
CA ASN A 225 -16.89 10.09 31.43
C ASN A 225 -15.40 9.90 31.18
N ASP A 226 -14.77 9.03 31.95
CA ASP A 226 -13.42 8.54 31.66
C ASP A 226 -13.41 7.59 30.43
N CYS A 227 -12.22 7.22 29.96
CA CYS A 227 -12.03 6.33 28.83
C CYS A 227 -12.76 4.97 29.04
N GLY A 228 -12.76 4.46 30.28
CA GLY A 228 -13.45 3.21 30.63
C GLY A 228 -14.95 3.28 30.40
N LYS A 229 -15.58 4.34 30.91
CA LYS A 229 -17.03 4.55 30.78
C LYS A 229 -17.45 4.79 29.32
N LYS A 230 -16.65 5.55 28.58
CA LYS A 230 -16.86 5.75 27.13
C LYS A 230 -16.79 4.42 26.37
N THR A 231 -15.81 3.56 26.71
CA THR A 231 -15.67 2.22 26.12
C THR A 231 -16.85 1.31 26.45
N GLU A 232 -17.36 1.34 27.71
CA GLU A 232 -18.57 0.61 28.06
C GLU A 232 -19.79 1.03 27.22
N ASN A 233 -19.96 2.33 26.99
CA ASN A 233 -21.04 2.86 26.15
C ASN A 233 -20.85 2.41 24.68
N LEU A 234 -19.63 2.41 24.17
CA LEU A 234 -19.32 1.88 22.83
C LEU A 234 -19.70 0.41 22.73
N LEU A 235 -19.26 -0.42 23.69
CA LEU A 235 -19.58 -1.85 23.72
C LEU A 235 -21.06 -2.14 23.79
N LYS A 236 -21.86 -1.32 24.48
CA LYS A 236 -23.33 -1.43 24.47
C LYS A 236 -23.87 -1.29 23.06
N ILE A 237 -23.46 -0.24 22.33
CA ILE A 237 -23.91 -0.03 20.95
C ILE A 237 -23.53 -1.24 20.07
N LEU A 238 -22.29 -1.77 20.21
CA LEU A 238 -21.80 -2.88 19.41
C LEU A 238 -22.50 -4.22 19.71
N ARG A 239 -23.08 -4.37 20.90
CA ARG A 239 -23.94 -5.51 21.26
C ARG A 239 -25.35 -5.38 20.71
N ASP A 240 -25.88 -4.16 20.74
CA ASP A 240 -27.28 -3.88 20.34
C ASP A 240 -27.46 -3.97 18.82
N LYS A 241 -26.44 -3.61 18.06
CA LYS A 241 -26.48 -3.60 16.59
C LYS A 241 -25.14 -3.99 15.96
N PRO A 242 -25.15 -4.75 14.84
CA PRO A 242 -23.94 -5.09 14.12
C PRO A 242 -23.36 -3.87 13.39
N CYS A 243 -22.14 -3.50 13.74
CA CYS A 243 -21.41 -2.37 13.17
C CYS A 243 -20.13 -2.84 12.48
N LEU A 244 -19.66 -2.09 11.47
CA LEU A 244 -18.36 -2.25 10.87
C LEU A 244 -17.45 -1.09 11.29
N LEU A 245 -16.45 -1.38 12.12
CA LEU A 245 -15.47 -0.39 12.57
C LEU A 245 -14.21 -0.49 11.73
N VAL A 246 -13.66 0.63 11.28
CA VAL A 246 -12.36 0.67 10.60
C VAL A 246 -11.41 1.61 11.34
N PHE A 247 -10.26 1.08 11.69
CA PHE A 247 -9.13 1.81 12.25
C PHE A 247 -8.01 1.85 11.20
N ASP A 248 -7.90 2.99 10.51
CA ASP A 248 -6.90 3.18 9.45
C ASP A 248 -5.59 3.73 10.02
N ARG A 249 -4.45 3.23 9.54
CA ARG A 249 -3.10 3.63 9.97
C ARG A 249 -2.75 3.24 11.42
N ALA A 250 -3.10 2.03 11.85
CA ALA A 250 -2.82 1.54 13.19
C ALA A 250 -1.29 1.42 13.51
N ASP A 251 -0.43 1.46 12.49
CA ASP A 251 1.02 1.51 12.65
C ASP A 251 1.53 2.74 13.42
N THR A 252 0.75 3.82 13.47
CA THR A 252 1.09 5.02 14.25
C THR A 252 1.11 4.79 15.76
N LEU A 253 0.45 3.73 16.22
CA LEU A 253 0.38 3.34 17.62
C LEU A 253 1.55 2.45 18.07
N LEU A 254 2.39 1.97 17.14
CA LEU A 254 3.38 0.92 17.42
C LEU A 254 4.76 1.48 17.77
N LYS A 255 5.47 0.73 18.59
CA LYS A 255 6.88 1.03 18.96
C LYS A 255 7.80 1.04 17.76
N ALA A 256 8.79 1.92 17.79
CA ALA A 256 9.87 2.03 16.82
C ALA A 256 11.23 1.83 17.49
N GLY A 257 12.27 1.51 16.71
CA GLY A 257 13.66 1.46 17.19
C GLY A 257 14.06 0.19 17.95
N GLU A 258 13.12 -0.72 18.23
CA GLU A 258 13.39 -1.95 18.99
C GLU A 258 12.87 -3.18 18.24
N ALA A 259 13.77 -4.10 17.86
CA ALA A 259 13.40 -5.32 17.14
C ALA A 259 12.45 -6.22 17.96
N LYS A 260 12.70 -6.39 19.25
CA LYS A 260 11.86 -7.23 20.13
C LYS A 260 10.45 -6.67 20.32
N ALA A 261 10.28 -5.36 20.16
CA ALA A 261 9.02 -4.66 20.32
C ALA A 261 8.29 -4.38 18.99
N ALA A 262 8.78 -4.91 17.87
CA ALA A 262 8.12 -4.74 16.56
C ALA A 262 6.69 -5.30 16.58
N GLY A 263 5.71 -4.46 16.22
CA GLY A 263 4.30 -4.82 16.22
C GLY A 263 3.59 -4.71 17.58
N TYR A 264 4.26 -4.21 18.62
CA TYR A 264 3.69 -3.94 19.93
C TYR A 264 3.36 -2.46 20.09
N PHE A 265 2.32 -2.13 20.85
CA PHE A 265 1.90 -0.75 21.09
C PHE A 265 2.96 0.03 21.86
N ALA A 266 3.12 1.30 21.52
CA ALA A 266 3.97 2.22 22.25
C ALA A 266 3.38 2.53 23.64
N GLU A 267 4.23 2.89 24.60
CA GLU A 267 3.80 3.10 25.98
C GLU A 267 2.81 4.26 26.14
N ASP A 268 2.98 5.30 25.34
CA ASP A 268 2.06 6.43 25.24
C ASP A 268 0.74 6.09 24.51
N CYS A 269 0.63 4.91 23.93
CA CYS A 269 -0.57 4.37 23.27
C CYS A 269 -1.24 3.23 24.06
N ALA A 270 -0.91 3.05 25.34
CA ALA A 270 -1.46 1.98 26.18
C ALA A 270 -3.01 2.00 26.28
N GLU A 271 -3.64 3.17 26.22
CA GLU A 271 -5.08 3.31 26.19
C GLU A 271 -5.71 2.66 24.95
N TYR A 272 -5.05 2.77 23.79
CA TYR A 272 -5.50 2.08 22.57
C TYR A 272 -5.32 0.57 22.67
N ALA A 273 -4.19 0.09 23.22
CA ALA A 273 -3.99 -1.33 23.48
C ALA A 273 -5.11 -1.90 24.35
N TRP A 274 -5.46 -1.17 25.42
CA TRP A 274 -6.55 -1.54 26.30
C TRP A 274 -7.92 -1.50 25.58
N LEU A 275 -8.22 -0.42 24.83
CA LEU A 275 -9.45 -0.30 24.04
C LEU A 275 -9.64 -1.48 23.08
N PHE A 276 -8.61 -1.77 22.27
CA PHE A 276 -8.68 -2.87 21.31
C PHE A 276 -8.84 -4.23 21.99
N LYS A 277 -8.18 -4.42 23.13
CA LYS A 277 -8.38 -5.62 23.94
C LYS A 277 -9.84 -5.75 24.40
N GLN A 278 -10.45 -4.67 24.91
CA GLN A 278 -11.86 -4.68 25.31
C GLN A 278 -12.78 -5.00 24.12
N LEU A 279 -12.52 -4.39 22.96
CA LEU A 279 -13.31 -4.63 21.75
C LEU A 279 -13.17 -6.07 21.23
N LEU A 280 -12.02 -6.72 21.39
CA LEU A 280 -11.77 -8.06 20.86
C LEU A 280 -12.10 -9.19 21.83
N GLU A 281 -12.09 -8.95 23.14
CA GLU A 281 -12.39 -9.93 24.19
C GLU A 281 -13.86 -9.90 24.61
N THR A 282 -14.62 -8.87 24.23
CA THR A 282 -16.03 -8.75 24.57
C THR A 282 -16.92 -9.31 23.44
N GLU A 283 -17.94 -10.07 23.80
CA GLU A 283 -18.92 -10.58 22.83
C GLU A 283 -19.77 -9.46 22.23
N HIS A 284 -19.80 -9.35 20.93
CA HIS A 284 -20.66 -8.48 20.14
C HIS A 284 -20.79 -8.98 18.69
N GLN A 285 -21.75 -8.43 17.93
CA GLN A 285 -22.03 -8.83 16.55
C GLN A 285 -21.23 -8.04 15.50
N SER A 286 -20.43 -7.07 15.94
CA SER A 286 -19.72 -6.14 15.08
C SER A 286 -18.39 -6.70 14.58
N LYS A 287 -17.89 -6.16 13.47
CA LYS A 287 -16.59 -6.50 12.87
C LYS A 287 -15.66 -5.30 12.90
N ILE A 288 -14.37 -5.59 13.03
CA ILE A 288 -13.32 -4.58 13.13
C ILE A 288 -12.31 -4.81 12.01
N ILE A 289 -11.91 -3.76 11.30
CA ILE A 289 -10.86 -3.81 10.29
C ILE A 289 -9.77 -2.82 10.71
N PHE A 290 -8.54 -3.31 10.77
CA PHE A 290 -7.35 -2.48 10.92
C PHE A 290 -6.62 -2.40 9.59
N THR A 291 -6.10 -1.22 9.22
CA THR A 291 -5.04 -1.12 8.23
C THR A 291 -3.75 -0.69 8.91
N SER A 292 -2.66 -1.28 8.51
CA SER A 292 -1.36 -1.01 9.14
C SER A 292 -0.21 -1.23 8.15
N ARG A 293 0.91 -0.51 8.34
CA ARG A 293 2.18 -0.79 7.66
C ARG A 293 2.94 -1.93 8.33
N GLU A 294 2.62 -2.25 9.57
CA GLU A 294 3.26 -3.28 10.38
C GLU A 294 2.21 -4.24 10.95
N SER A 295 2.60 -5.47 11.26
CA SER A 295 1.72 -6.43 11.95
C SER A 295 1.38 -5.95 13.35
N LEU A 296 0.13 -6.12 13.76
CA LEU A 296 -0.35 -5.79 15.11
C LEU A 296 -0.18 -7.02 16.02
N ALA A 297 1.07 -7.26 16.46
CA ALA A 297 1.46 -8.52 17.12
C ALA A 297 0.83 -8.71 18.51
N GLU A 298 0.34 -7.64 19.14
CA GLU A 298 -0.28 -7.67 20.47
C GLU A 298 -1.79 -8.03 20.41
N LEU A 299 -2.39 -7.99 19.22
CA LEU A 299 -3.79 -8.38 19.07
C LEU A 299 -3.94 -9.90 19.20
N PRO A 300 -4.99 -10.41 19.88
CA PRO A 300 -5.19 -11.84 20.06
C PRO A 300 -5.34 -12.59 18.72
N PRO A 301 -4.46 -13.55 18.39
CA PRO A 301 -4.50 -14.26 17.11
C PRO A 301 -5.71 -15.21 16.96
N THR A 302 -6.39 -15.51 18.07
CA THR A 302 -7.59 -16.36 18.08
C THR A 302 -8.81 -15.68 17.46
N VAL A 303 -8.90 -14.35 17.58
CA VAL A 303 -10.02 -13.54 17.10
C VAL A 303 -9.61 -12.53 16.01
N THR A 304 -8.33 -12.44 15.70
CA THR A 304 -7.80 -11.54 14.68
C THR A 304 -7.22 -12.32 13.50
N ARG A 305 -7.60 -11.94 12.27
CA ARG A 305 -7.03 -12.49 11.04
C ARG A 305 -6.15 -11.44 10.37
N GLU A 306 -4.86 -11.73 10.22
CA GLU A 306 -3.97 -10.89 9.43
C GLU A 306 -4.02 -11.28 7.96
N ILE A 307 -4.13 -10.28 7.08
CA ILE A 307 -4.08 -10.40 5.62
C ILE A 307 -2.98 -9.48 5.12
N GLN A 308 -1.99 -10.06 4.49
CA GLN A 308 -0.95 -9.31 3.80
C GLN A 308 -1.47 -8.86 2.44
N LEU A 309 -1.47 -7.55 2.18
CA LEU A 309 -1.84 -6.98 0.89
C LEU A 309 -0.59 -6.83 0.04
N ASN A 310 -0.55 -7.57 -1.06
CA ASN A 310 0.53 -7.53 -2.04
C ASN A 310 0.24 -6.50 -3.15
N GLY A 311 1.18 -6.35 -4.10
CA GLY A 311 0.97 -5.56 -5.31
C GLY A 311 -0.23 -6.04 -6.14
N LEU A 312 -0.57 -5.28 -7.16
CA LEU A 312 -1.57 -5.65 -8.16
C LEU A 312 -1.07 -6.89 -8.92
N ASP A 313 -1.99 -7.75 -9.32
CA ASP A 313 -1.67 -8.77 -10.31
C ASP A 313 -1.34 -8.13 -11.67
N ARG A 314 -0.83 -8.94 -12.60
CA ARG A 314 -0.33 -8.45 -13.89
C ARG A 314 -1.40 -7.69 -14.67
N ASP A 315 -2.61 -8.23 -14.73
CA ASP A 315 -3.71 -7.62 -15.51
C ASP A 315 -4.18 -6.30 -14.90
N ALA A 316 -4.28 -6.25 -13.58
CA ALA A 316 -4.60 -5.05 -12.85
C ALA A 316 -3.51 -3.98 -12.97
N ALA A 317 -2.24 -4.36 -12.93
CA ALA A 317 -1.11 -3.44 -13.13
C ALA A 317 -1.11 -2.84 -14.55
N ILE A 318 -1.34 -3.68 -15.58
CA ILE A 318 -1.49 -3.23 -16.97
C ILE A 318 -2.67 -2.27 -17.09
N SER A 319 -3.83 -2.61 -16.53
CA SER A 319 -5.03 -1.76 -16.56
C SER A 319 -4.78 -0.40 -15.91
N LEU A 320 -4.05 -0.38 -14.79
CA LEU A 320 -3.66 0.87 -14.13
C LEU A 320 -2.78 1.72 -15.04
N LEU A 321 -1.74 1.15 -15.64
CA LEU A 321 -0.81 1.87 -16.51
C LEU A 321 -1.49 2.39 -17.78
N GLN A 322 -2.42 1.62 -18.36
CA GLN A 322 -3.22 2.04 -19.53
C GLN A 322 -4.05 3.30 -19.25
N SER A 323 -4.52 3.50 -18.01
CA SER A 323 -5.29 4.69 -17.63
C SER A 323 -4.50 6.01 -17.72
N PHE A 324 -3.16 5.94 -17.86
CA PHE A 324 -2.29 7.12 -18.00
C PHE A 324 -2.02 7.54 -19.44
N ASN A 325 -2.58 6.83 -20.44
CA ASN A 325 -2.41 7.12 -21.87
C ASN A 325 -0.93 7.13 -22.32
N LEU A 326 -0.15 6.17 -21.82
CA LEU A 326 1.25 5.99 -22.20
C LEU A 326 1.38 5.31 -23.55
N THR A 327 2.47 5.61 -24.28
CA THR A 327 2.85 4.89 -25.49
C THR A 327 3.64 3.65 -25.10
N ALA A 328 3.02 2.48 -25.22
CA ALA A 328 3.62 1.21 -24.84
C ALA A 328 2.89 0.04 -25.54
N ASN A 329 3.61 -1.06 -25.75
CA ASN A 329 2.99 -2.34 -26.08
C ASN A 329 2.60 -3.10 -24.80
N PRO A 330 1.76 -4.15 -24.87
CA PRO A 330 1.33 -4.91 -23.69
C PRO A 330 2.46 -5.57 -22.91
N GLU A 331 3.55 -5.95 -23.58
CA GLU A 331 4.74 -6.58 -22.96
C GLU A 331 5.52 -5.57 -22.13
N GLU A 332 5.74 -4.36 -22.64
CA GLU A 332 6.37 -3.25 -21.90
C GLU A 332 5.57 -2.84 -20.67
N LEU A 333 4.23 -2.81 -20.76
CA LEU A 333 3.38 -2.53 -19.59
C LEU A 333 3.46 -3.66 -18.55
N ALA A 334 3.53 -4.90 -19.01
CA ALA A 334 3.68 -6.06 -18.14
C ALA A 334 5.07 -6.04 -17.45
N GLU A 335 6.14 -5.78 -18.19
CA GLU A 335 7.49 -5.64 -17.64
C GLU A 335 7.57 -4.52 -16.60
N MET A 336 6.92 -3.37 -16.88
CA MET A 336 6.80 -2.28 -15.92
C MET A 336 6.08 -2.73 -14.65
N GLY A 337 4.97 -3.45 -14.79
CA GLY A 337 4.22 -4.04 -13.67
C GLY A 337 5.09 -4.95 -12.82
N ASP A 338 5.81 -5.87 -13.45
CA ASP A 338 6.69 -6.85 -12.81
C ASP A 338 7.88 -6.16 -12.12
N ARG A 339 8.50 -5.18 -12.76
CA ARG A 339 9.64 -4.40 -12.24
C ARG A 339 9.32 -3.72 -10.91
N TYR A 340 8.09 -3.20 -10.77
CA TYR A 340 7.59 -2.58 -9.53
C TYR A 340 6.77 -3.56 -8.66
N SER A 341 6.76 -4.85 -8.98
CA SER A 341 5.96 -5.89 -8.29
C SER A 341 4.50 -5.48 -8.10
N GLY A 342 3.91 -4.85 -9.10
CA GLY A 342 2.52 -4.39 -9.07
C GLY A 342 2.22 -3.31 -8.02
N HIS A 343 3.21 -2.59 -7.49
CA HIS A 343 2.99 -1.59 -6.43
C HIS A 343 2.20 -0.37 -6.95
N PRO A 344 0.91 -0.18 -6.57
CA PRO A 344 0.02 0.78 -7.23
C PRO A 344 0.53 2.22 -7.22
N LYS A 345 0.98 2.70 -6.06
CA LYS A 345 1.48 4.09 -5.94
C LYS A 345 2.77 4.31 -6.74
N ALA A 346 3.67 3.32 -6.77
CA ALA A 346 4.88 3.41 -7.59
C ALA A 346 4.55 3.43 -9.09
N LEU A 347 3.62 2.56 -9.54
CA LEU A 347 3.17 2.53 -10.93
C LEU A 347 2.50 3.85 -11.34
N GLN A 348 1.69 4.46 -10.47
CA GLN A 348 1.09 5.78 -10.73
C GLN A 348 2.14 6.88 -10.86
N LEU A 349 3.12 6.90 -9.96
CA LEU A 349 4.18 7.92 -9.97
C LEU A 349 5.10 7.77 -11.17
N VAL A 350 5.49 6.53 -11.51
CA VAL A 350 6.34 6.29 -12.67
C VAL A 350 5.58 6.57 -13.97
N ALA A 351 4.30 6.24 -14.05
CA ALA A 351 3.48 6.56 -15.21
C ALA A 351 3.35 8.08 -15.42
N ALA A 352 3.15 8.83 -14.34
CA ALA A 352 3.15 10.29 -14.40
C ALA A 352 4.52 10.84 -14.83
N LEU A 353 5.62 10.30 -14.27
CA LEU A 353 6.97 10.69 -14.64
C LEU A 353 7.23 10.44 -16.14
N ILE A 354 6.92 9.25 -16.65
CA ILE A 354 7.12 8.92 -18.08
C ILE A 354 6.30 9.83 -18.98
N ARG A 355 5.07 10.17 -18.59
CA ARG A 355 4.18 11.05 -19.35
C ARG A 355 4.70 12.49 -19.39
N ASP A 356 5.15 13.01 -18.25
CA ASP A 356 5.44 14.44 -18.06
C ASP A 356 6.91 14.79 -18.33
N ASP A 357 7.80 13.78 -18.39
CA ASP A 357 9.22 13.97 -18.67
C ASP A 357 9.48 14.16 -20.17
N THR A 358 10.28 15.18 -20.50
CA THR A 358 10.65 15.52 -21.90
C THR A 358 11.54 14.48 -22.56
N GLU A 359 12.28 13.70 -21.79
CA GLU A 359 13.18 12.65 -22.29
C GLU A 359 12.41 11.41 -22.72
N PHE A 360 11.41 10.99 -21.94
CA PHE A 360 10.61 9.79 -22.23
C PHE A 360 9.41 10.07 -23.12
N GLN A 361 8.84 11.29 -23.08
CA GLN A 361 7.71 11.73 -23.90
C GLN A 361 6.53 10.74 -23.93
N GLY A 362 6.23 10.15 -22.79
CA GLY A 362 5.18 9.15 -22.67
C GLY A 362 5.53 7.74 -23.13
N ASN A 363 6.77 7.46 -23.57
CA ASN A 363 7.21 6.16 -24.10
C ASN A 363 7.81 5.28 -23.00
N VAL A 364 7.13 4.15 -22.72
CA VAL A 364 7.53 3.18 -21.67
C VAL A 364 8.80 2.42 -22.08
N GLY A 365 8.95 2.05 -23.35
CA GLY A 365 10.14 1.35 -23.85
C GLY A 365 11.41 2.17 -23.63
N ASN A 366 11.38 3.46 -23.94
CA ASN A 366 12.51 4.36 -23.69
C ASN A 366 12.87 4.40 -22.19
N PHE A 367 11.87 4.48 -21.32
CA PHE A 367 12.08 4.47 -19.88
C PHE A 367 12.73 3.15 -19.41
N LEU A 368 12.23 2.00 -19.88
CA LEU A 368 12.74 0.68 -19.49
C LEU A 368 14.19 0.48 -19.92
N HIS A 369 14.60 1.03 -21.08
CA HIS A 369 15.96 0.94 -21.61
C HIS A 369 16.95 1.90 -20.96
N GLN A 370 16.50 3.07 -20.53
CA GLN A 370 17.39 4.15 -20.07
C GLN A 370 17.54 4.21 -18.56
N ARG A 371 16.59 3.62 -17.80
CA ARG A 371 16.55 3.76 -16.35
C ARG A 371 16.69 2.43 -15.62
N ASP A 372 17.79 2.29 -14.91
CA ASP A 372 18.10 1.07 -14.13
C ASP A 372 17.57 1.11 -12.70
N TRP A 373 17.26 2.30 -12.15
CA TRP A 373 16.77 2.45 -10.77
C TRP A 373 15.26 2.57 -10.67
N LEU A 374 14.69 2.05 -9.57
CA LEU A 374 13.24 1.99 -9.32
C LEU A 374 12.75 3.15 -8.44
N LEU A 375 13.60 3.64 -7.53
CA LEU A 375 13.18 4.61 -6.52
C LEU A 375 12.80 5.95 -7.14
N ILE A 376 11.62 6.43 -6.74
CA ILE A 376 11.08 7.75 -7.04
C ILE A 376 10.92 8.47 -5.71
N ARG A 377 11.21 9.76 -5.66
CA ARG A 377 11.29 10.57 -4.44
C ARG A 377 10.18 10.30 -3.41
N ASP A 378 8.91 10.26 -3.85
CA ASP A 378 7.78 10.06 -2.93
C ASP A 378 7.71 8.64 -2.37
N ILE A 379 8.10 7.63 -3.15
CA ILE A 379 8.19 6.23 -2.68
C ILE A 379 9.40 6.06 -1.80
N GLU A 380 10.52 6.65 -2.17
CA GLU A 380 11.75 6.63 -1.38
C GLU A 380 11.51 7.20 0.02
N SER A 381 10.87 8.37 0.11
CA SER A 381 10.52 9.00 1.39
C SER A 381 9.64 8.09 2.26
N ALA A 382 8.65 7.42 1.68
CA ALA A 382 7.77 6.52 2.41
C ALA A 382 8.50 5.25 2.92
N ILE A 383 9.51 4.77 2.19
CA ILE A 383 10.37 3.67 2.62
C ILE A 383 11.35 4.15 3.69
N ASP A 384 11.89 5.37 3.57
CA ASP A 384 12.75 5.99 4.59
C ASP A 384 12.04 6.11 5.94
N GLU A 385 10.76 6.50 5.96
CA GLU A 385 9.94 6.50 7.17
C GLU A 385 9.87 5.12 7.83
N MET A 386 9.76 4.04 7.03
CA MET A 386 9.76 2.67 7.57
C MET A 386 11.13 2.27 8.11
N ILE A 387 12.20 2.59 7.38
CA ILE A 387 13.57 2.26 7.78
C ILE A 387 13.98 3.03 9.05
N ALA A 388 13.55 4.29 9.19
CA ALA A 388 13.78 5.09 10.41
C ALA A 388 13.16 4.49 11.67
N ARG A 389 12.20 3.57 11.53
CA ARG A 389 11.60 2.83 12.65
C ARG A 389 12.36 1.58 13.06
N LEU A 390 13.38 1.18 12.31
CA LEU A 390 14.18 -0.01 12.57
C LEU A 390 15.23 0.24 13.65
N SER A 391 15.56 -0.80 14.40
CA SER A 391 16.78 -0.83 15.22
C SER A 391 18.03 -0.93 14.33
N ASP A 392 19.20 -0.62 14.87
CA ASP A 392 20.48 -0.71 14.15
C ASP A 392 20.73 -2.13 13.61
N GLY A 393 20.37 -3.17 14.37
CA GLY A 393 20.48 -4.56 13.93
C GLY A 393 19.57 -4.92 12.77
N GLU A 394 18.32 -4.41 12.76
CA GLU A 394 17.39 -4.58 11.66
C GLU A 394 17.87 -3.84 10.39
N GLN A 395 18.34 -2.59 10.54
CA GLN A 395 18.86 -1.79 9.42
C GLN A 395 20.10 -2.44 8.80
N THR A 396 21.03 -2.92 9.65
CA THR A 396 22.23 -3.63 9.20
C THR A 396 21.86 -4.92 8.46
N CYS A 397 20.94 -5.72 8.99
CA CYS A 397 20.49 -6.93 8.34
C CYS A 397 19.81 -6.63 7.00
N LEU A 398 18.87 -5.69 6.98
CA LEU A 398 18.14 -5.30 5.77
C LEU A 398 19.08 -4.84 4.66
N SER A 399 20.02 -3.93 4.97
CA SER A 399 20.97 -3.42 3.98
C SER A 399 21.92 -4.51 3.48
N ARG A 400 22.44 -5.39 4.34
CA ARG A 400 23.35 -6.46 3.92
C ARG A 400 22.65 -7.52 3.07
N ILE A 401 21.39 -7.90 3.38
CA ILE A 401 20.66 -8.88 2.57
C ILE A 401 20.13 -8.31 1.25
N SER A 402 20.15 -7.00 1.06
CA SER A 402 19.71 -6.35 -0.19
C SER A 402 20.62 -6.65 -1.38
N VAL A 403 21.86 -7.10 -1.15
CA VAL A 403 22.75 -7.53 -2.23
C VAL A 403 22.27 -8.80 -2.92
N TYR A 404 21.37 -9.58 -2.30
CA TYR A 404 20.82 -10.78 -2.92
C TYR A 404 19.70 -10.43 -3.91
N GLN A 405 19.79 -11.01 -5.10
CA GLN A 405 18.72 -10.93 -6.11
C GLN A 405 17.72 -12.06 -5.88
N THR A 406 16.79 -11.85 -4.95
CA THR A 406 15.86 -12.88 -4.47
C THR A 406 14.86 -13.37 -5.52
N SER A 407 14.64 -12.59 -6.60
CA SER A 407 13.85 -13.00 -7.75
C SER A 407 14.51 -14.08 -8.59
N GLU A 408 15.84 -14.18 -8.55
CA GLU A 408 16.62 -15.08 -9.39
C GLU A 408 17.08 -16.33 -8.63
N TYR A 409 17.35 -16.20 -7.33
CA TYR A 409 17.72 -17.33 -6.48
C TYR A 409 17.10 -17.16 -5.08
N PRO A 410 16.40 -18.21 -4.57
CA PRO A 410 15.72 -18.15 -3.28
C PRO A 410 16.67 -17.86 -2.12
N LEU A 411 16.40 -16.82 -1.34
CA LEU A 411 17.19 -16.50 -0.15
C LEU A 411 16.77 -17.38 1.03
N SER A 412 17.68 -18.21 1.52
CA SER A 412 17.46 -19.06 2.67
C SER A 412 17.84 -18.37 3.99
N PHE A 413 17.45 -18.96 5.12
CA PHE A 413 17.95 -18.53 6.44
C PHE A 413 19.48 -18.60 6.52
N ALA A 414 20.11 -19.59 5.89
CA ALA A 414 21.56 -19.70 5.85
C ALA A 414 22.21 -18.51 5.12
N GLY A 415 21.61 -18.05 4.01
CA GLY A 415 22.06 -16.85 3.30
C GLY A 415 21.96 -15.57 4.14
N ILE A 416 20.86 -15.40 4.89
CA ILE A 416 20.72 -14.27 5.83
C ILE A 416 21.77 -14.39 6.96
N SER A 417 21.94 -15.59 7.51
CA SER A 417 22.91 -15.84 8.58
C SER A 417 24.36 -15.59 8.14
N ALA A 418 24.68 -15.84 6.87
CA ALA A 418 26.00 -15.54 6.32
C ALA A 418 26.29 -14.02 6.28
N GLN A 419 25.25 -13.19 6.17
CA GLN A 419 25.38 -11.72 6.23
C GLN A 419 25.54 -11.17 7.64
N MET A 420 25.25 -11.96 8.68
CA MET A 420 25.23 -11.54 10.08
C MET A 420 26.04 -12.53 10.94
N PRO A 421 27.35 -12.77 10.62
CA PRO A 421 28.16 -13.76 11.34
C PRO A 421 28.39 -13.38 12.82
N GLU A 422 28.29 -12.11 13.14
CA GLU A 422 28.43 -11.55 14.50
C GLU A 422 27.20 -11.78 15.38
N VAL A 423 26.05 -12.16 14.80
CA VAL A 423 24.79 -12.32 15.51
C VAL A 423 24.48 -13.81 15.71
N SER A 424 24.04 -14.20 16.91
CA SER A 424 23.63 -15.58 17.14
C SER A 424 22.43 -15.95 16.27
N LYS A 425 22.33 -17.23 15.88
CA LYS A 425 21.20 -17.72 15.07
C LYS A 425 19.84 -17.49 15.75
N TYR A 426 19.81 -17.56 17.08
CA TYR A 426 18.60 -17.29 17.87
C TYR A 426 18.21 -15.80 17.76
N GLU A 427 19.13 -14.88 18.04
CA GLU A 427 18.89 -13.44 17.96
C GLU A 427 18.49 -13.01 16.55
N LEU A 428 19.18 -13.54 15.54
CA LEU A 428 18.86 -13.27 14.14
C LEU A 428 17.45 -13.72 13.79
N LYS A 429 17.06 -14.94 14.16
CA LYS A 429 15.76 -15.52 13.77
C LYS A 429 14.58 -14.96 14.55
N GLU A 430 14.72 -14.94 15.90
CA GLU A 430 13.59 -14.64 16.80
C GLU A 430 13.42 -13.13 17.06
N ASN A 431 14.45 -12.33 16.83
CA ASN A 431 14.37 -10.88 17.01
C ASN A 431 14.43 -10.15 15.65
N ILE A 432 15.54 -10.20 14.94
CA ILE A 432 15.78 -9.36 13.75
C ILE A 432 14.86 -9.77 12.58
N ILE A 433 14.91 -11.04 12.16
CA ILE A 433 14.08 -11.52 11.03
C ILE A 433 12.59 -11.43 11.35
N LEU A 434 12.21 -11.79 12.59
CA LEU A 434 10.81 -11.68 12.99
C LEU A 434 10.33 -10.23 12.96
N ALA A 435 11.16 -9.28 13.43
CA ALA A 435 10.85 -7.85 13.37
C ALA A 435 10.72 -7.34 11.93
N LEU A 436 11.69 -7.64 11.06
CA LEU A 436 11.62 -7.27 9.65
C LEU A 436 10.35 -7.82 8.95
N LYS A 437 9.93 -9.04 9.31
CA LYS A 437 8.68 -9.62 8.82
C LYS A 437 7.45 -8.86 9.35
N ARG A 438 7.40 -8.57 10.65
CA ARG A 438 6.30 -7.81 11.26
C ARG A 438 6.20 -6.39 10.69
N ARG A 439 7.33 -5.78 10.32
CA ARG A 439 7.41 -4.48 9.67
C ARG A 439 7.17 -4.54 8.15
N GLN A 440 6.79 -5.70 7.61
CA GLN A 440 6.49 -5.90 6.19
C GLN A 440 7.64 -5.53 5.23
N LEU A 441 8.89 -5.61 5.71
CA LEU A 441 10.10 -5.36 4.92
C LEU A 441 10.74 -6.64 4.40
N LEU A 442 10.46 -7.78 5.04
CA LEU A 442 10.93 -9.11 4.65
C LEU A 442 9.76 -10.09 4.63
N TYR A 443 9.57 -10.78 3.51
CA TYR A 443 8.52 -11.77 3.32
C TYR A 443 9.08 -13.18 3.39
N TYR A 444 8.28 -14.14 3.83
CA TYR A 444 8.63 -15.55 3.79
C TYR A 444 7.62 -16.32 2.96
N ASP A 445 8.08 -16.80 1.81
CA ASP A 445 7.30 -17.69 0.95
C ASP A 445 7.35 -19.11 1.49
N ARG A 446 6.19 -19.63 1.90
CA ARG A 446 6.07 -20.99 2.45
C ARG A 446 6.20 -22.09 1.38
N HIS A 447 5.83 -21.78 0.14
CA HIS A 447 5.92 -22.72 -0.97
C HIS A 447 7.38 -22.95 -1.37
N PHE A 448 8.10 -21.86 -1.62
CA PHE A 448 9.53 -21.92 -1.96
C PHE A 448 10.45 -22.01 -0.73
N LYS A 449 9.91 -21.91 0.48
CA LYS A 449 10.68 -21.91 1.74
C LYS A 449 11.80 -20.87 1.75
N SER A 450 11.55 -19.70 1.17
CA SER A 450 12.54 -18.65 0.94
C SER A 450 12.08 -17.30 1.46
N TYR A 451 13.04 -16.44 1.76
CA TYR A 451 12.80 -15.06 2.10
C TYR A 451 12.87 -14.19 0.85
N GLN A 452 12.07 -13.13 0.81
CA GLN A 452 12.01 -12.21 -0.32
C GLN A 452 11.94 -10.77 0.18
N LEU A 453 12.60 -9.88 -0.54
CA LEU A 453 12.50 -8.44 -0.38
C LEU A 453 11.67 -7.87 -1.54
N HIS A 454 10.82 -6.90 -1.23
CA HIS A 454 10.18 -6.13 -2.31
C HIS A 454 11.27 -5.36 -3.08
N PRO A 455 11.23 -5.28 -4.42
CA PRO A 455 12.28 -4.63 -5.24
C PRO A 455 12.62 -3.21 -4.75
N LEU A 456 11.64 -2.40 -4.42
CA LEU A 456 11.85 -1.04 -3.88
C LEU A 456 12.59 -1.03 -2.53
N VAL A 457 12.28 -1.97 -1.66
CA VAL A 457 12.95 -2.12 -0.35
C VAL A 457 14.37 -2.60 -0.53
N ARG A 458 14.58 -3.56 -1.45
CA ARG A 458 15.91 -4.08 -1.80
C ARG A 458 16.81 -2.97 -2.33
N GLU A 459 16.34 -2.21 -3.32
CA GLU A 459 17.11 -1.11 -3.90
C GLU A 459 17.48 -0.04 -2.86
N LYS A 460 16.54 0.31 -1.97
CA LYS A 460 16.83 1.25 -0.88
C LYS A 460 17.85 0.70 0.10
N GLY A 461 17.76 -0.58 0.46
CA GLY A 461 18.74 -1.25 1.32
C GLY A 461 20.14 -1.28 0.68
N GLU A 462 20.22 -1.55 -0.62
CA GLU A 462 21.47 -1.53 -1.39
C GLU A 462 22.05 -0.11 -1.49
N HIS A 463 21.19 0.90 -1.69
CA HIS A 463 21.62 2.31 -1.65
C HIS A 463 22.22 2.68 -0.28
N LEU A 464 21.56 2.31 0.81
CA LEU A 464 22.10 2.58 2.15
C LEU A 464 23.45 1.87 2.38
N LEU A 465 23.57 0.63 1.91
CA LEU A 465 24.81 -0.13 2.03
C LEU A 465 25.93 0.50 1.20
N SER A 466 25.62 1.01 0.00
CA SER A 466 26.58 1.62 -0.93
C SER A 466 27.20 2.93 -0.44
N GLN A 467 26.58 3.59 0.56
CA GLN A 467 27.15 4.77 1.20
C GLN A 467 28.48 4.47 1.92
N ASN A 468 28.72 3.20 2.27
CA ASN A 468 30.00 2.73 2.76
C ASN A 468 30.55 1.61 1.85
N PRO A 469 31.53 1.92 0.96
CA PRO A 469 32.08 0.95 0.02
C PRO A 469 32.70 -0.30 0.66
N GLU A 470 33.22 -0.20 1.90
CA GLU A 470 33.80 -1.33 2.61
C GLU A 470 32.70 -2.29 3.10
N ASN A 471 31.59 -1.76 3.62
CA ASN A 471 30.44 -2.56 4.01
C ASN A 471 29.82 -3.27 2.79
N LEU A 472 29.72 -2.58 1.65
CA LEU A 472 29.23 -3.16 0.41
C LEU A 472 30.11 -4.33 -0.06
N ARG A 473 31.45 -4.13 -0.09
CA ARG A 473 32.39 -5.20 -0.44
C ARG A 473 32.31 -6.39 0.52
N THR A 474 32.18 -6.11 1.83
CA THR A 474 32.03 -7.14 2.85
C THR A 474 30.75 -7.96 2.64
N ALA A 475 29.61 -7.31 2.38
CA ALA A 475 28.36 -7.99 2.11
C ALA A 475 28.44 -8.89 0.85
N HIS A 476 29.06 -8.38 -0.23
CA HIS A 476 29.30 -9.20 -1.42
C HIS A 476 30.28 -10.36 -1.16
N SER A 477 31.31 -10.15 -0.34
CA SER A 477 32.25 -11.22 0.06
C SER A 477 31.54 -12.32 0.86
N GLN A 478 30.67 -11.95 1.78
CA GLN A 478 29.86 -12.87 2.58
C GLN A 478 28.86 -13.64 1.69
N ALA A 479 28.22 -12.96 0.73
CA ALA A 479 27.34 -13.59 -0.23
C ALA A 479 28.08 -14.58 -1.15
N TYR A 480 29.28 -14.22 -1.63
CA TYR A 480 30.15 -15.13 -2.36
C TYR A 480 30.44 -16.40 -1.56
N ASN A 481 30.90 -16.27 -0.30
CA ASN A 481 31.19 -17.40 0.57
C ASN A 481 29.96 -18.27 0.81
N TYR A 482 28.79 -17.68 0.96
CA TYR A 482 27.54 -18.42 1.09
C TYR A 482 27.25 -19.25 -0.17
N TYR A 483 27.28 -18.66 -1.36
CA TYR A 483 26.95 -19.37 -2.60
C TYR A 483 27.93 -20.49 -2.92
N ILE A 484 29.23 -20.28 -2.67
CA ILE A 484 30.24 -21.35 -2.82
C ILE A 484 30.03 -22.50 -1.83
N SER A 485 29.44 -22.25 -0.66
CA SER A 485 29.16 -23.29 0.33
C SER A 485 27.93 -24.15 0.00
N ILE A 486 27.14 -23.80 -1.01
CA ILE A 486 25.97 -24.56 -1.42
C ILE A 486 26.40 -25.83 -2.15
N PRO A 487 25.98 -27.01 -1.66
CA PRO A 487 26.31 -28.27 -2.34
C PRO A 487 25.72 -28.31 -3.75
N LEU A 488 26.54 -28.65 -4.72
CA LEU A 488 26.12 -28.86 -6.11
C LEU A 488 26.06 -30.34 -6.44
N LYS A 489 25.33 -30.68 -7.49
CA LYS A 489 25.39 -32.00 -8.11
C LYS A 489 26.81 -32.27 -8.65
N PRO A 490 27.22 -33.54 -8.76
CA PRO A 490 28.45 -33.87 -9.49
C PRO A 490 28.44 -33.28 -10.89
N LYS A 491 29.59 -32.81 -11.39
CA LYS A 491 29.69 -32.19 -12.73
C LYS A 491 29.15 -33.06 -13.88
N SER A 492 29.26 -34.36 -13.74
CA SER A 492 28.71 -35.32 -14.70
C SER A 492 27.18 -35.34 -14.78
N GLU A 493 26.49 -34.74 -13.79
CA GLU A 493 25.03 -34.70 -13.68
C GLU A 493 24.47 -33.30 -14.00
N TRP A 494 25.32 -32.34 -14.37
CA TRP A 494 24.87 -31.00 -14.75
C TRP A 494 24.18 -31.05 -16.12
N GLN A 495 22.93 -30.61 -16.17
CA GLN A 495 22.09 -30.68 -17.37
C GLN A 495 21.74 -29.29 -17.92
N ASP A 496 21.60 -28.32 -17.04
CA ASP A 496 21.22 -26.96 -17.41
C ASP A 496 21.77 -25.91 -16.43
N ILE A 497 21.47 -24.65 -16.70
CA ILE A 497 21.94 -23.50 -15.91
C ILE A 497 21.47 -23.54 -14.44
N GLU A 498 20.33 -24.17 -14.15
CA GLU A 498 19.80 -24.26 -12.79
C GLU A 498 20.73 -25.08 -11.87
N ASP A 499 21.42 -26.08 -12.42
CA ASP A 499 22.36 -26.92 -11.66
C ASP A 499 23.60 -26.16 -11.19
N ILE A 500 23.99 -25.10 -11.90
CA ILE A 500 25.17 -24.27 -11.60
C ILE A 500 24.81 -22.84 -11.15
N LYS A 501 23.54 -22.54 -10.97
CA LYS A 501 23.06 -21.21 -10.58
C LYS A 501 23.76 -20.64 -9.33
N PRO A 502 24.06 -21.42 -8.28
CA PRO A 502 24.87 -20.96 -7.16
C PRO A 502 26.27 -20.45 -7.57
N LEU A 503 26.93 -21.11 -8.51
CA LEU A 503 28.26 -20.66 -9.01
C LEU A 503 28.15 -19.34 -9.78
N ILE A 504 27.11 -19.17 -10.58
CA ILE A 504 26.87 -17.93 -11.31
C ILE A 504 26.67 -16.77 -10.33
N ARG A 505 25.92 -16.99 -9.24
CA ARG A 505 25.75 -16.00 -8.18
C ARG A 505 27.04 -15.75 -7.42
N ALA A 506 27.81 -16.77 -7.12
CA ALA A 506 29.12 -16.64 -6.50
C ALA A 506 30.06 -15.80 -7.38
N HIS A 507 30.10 -16.05 -8.69
CA HIS A 507 30.88 -15.26 -9.64
C HIS A 507 30.47 -13.76 -9.58
N TYR A 508 29.17 -13.45 -9.67
CA TYR A 508 28.69 -12.08 -9.57
C TYR A 508 29.16 -11.40 -8.29
N HIS A 509 28.97 -12.05 -7.14
CA HIS A 509 29.35 -11.49 -5.85
C HIS A 509 30.86 -11.38 -5.65
N ALA A 510 31.66 -12.32 -6.18
CA ALA A 510 33.12 -12.22 -6.17
C ALA A 510 33.60 -10.96 -6.93
N ARG A 511 33.03 -10.69 -8.10
CA ARG A 511 33.33 -9.46 -8.88
C ARG A 511 32.98 -8.20 -8.11
N GLN A 512 31.78 -8.13 -7.53
CA GLN A 512 31.33 -6.96 -6.76
C GLN A 512 32.17 -6.74 -5.49
N ALA A 513 32.69 -7.83 -4.90
CA ALA A 513 33.62 -7.76 -3.78
C ALA A 513 35.05 -7.34 -4.18
N GLY A 514 35.34 -7.30 -5.49
CA GLY A 514 36.70 -7.04 -6.03
C GLY A 514 37.60 -8.27 -6.02
N ASN A 515 37.09 -9.48 -5.75
CA ASN A 515 37.85 -10.73 -5.79
C ASN A 515 37.82 -11.32 -7.21
N LEU A 516 38.61 -10.71 -8.10
CA LEU A 516 38.63 -11.07 -9.51
C LEU A 516 39.21 -12.47 -9.75
N ASP A 517 40.16 -12.92 -8.93
CA ASP A 517 40.76 -14.25 -9.07
C ASP A 517 39.71 -15.34 -8.81
N ALA A 518 38.93 -15.21 -7.76
CA ALA A 518 37.84 -16.14 -7.48
C ALA A 518 36.77 -16.12 -8.58
N ALA A 519 36.42 -14.92 -9.06
CA ALA A 519 35.47 -14.78 -10.17
C ALA A 519 35.95 -15.47 -11.45
N ASN A 520 37.23 -15.27 -11.81
CA ASN A 520 37.83 -15.90 -12.97
C ASN A 520 37.93 -17.42 -12.83
N ALA A 521 38.22 -17.93 -11.63
CA ALA A 521 38.25 -19.37 -11.37
C ALA A 521 36.90 -20.03 -11.62
N ILE A 522 35.82 -19.39 -11.11
CA ILE A 522 34.46 -19.92 -11.30
C ILE A 522 34.08 -19.91 -12.79
N ILE A 523 34.32 -18.78 -13.49
CA ILE A 523 33.92 -18.73 -14.90
C ILE A 523 34.70 -19.71 -15.76
N SER A 524 35.99 -19.94 -15.47
CA SER A 524 36.78 -20.97 -16.14
C SER A 524 36.23 -22.36 -15.90
N GLU A 525 35.63 -22.63 -14.76
CA GLU A 525 35.02 -23.92 -14.41
C GLU A 525 33.71 -24.18 -15.16
N VAL A 526 32.90 -23.15 -15.42
CA VAL A 526 31.55 -23.29 -15.98
C VAL A 526 31.43 -22.87 -17.45
N CYS A 527 32.44 -22.24 -18.05
CA CYS A 527 32.32 -21.65 -19.38
C CYS A 527 31.98 -22.68 -20.47
N GLU A 528 32.53 -23.89 -20.42
CA GLU A 528 32.26 -24.96 -21.42
C GLU A 528 30.79 -25.38 -21.36
N TYR A 529 30.20 -25.52 -20.15
CA TYR A 529 28.79 -25.85 -19.95
C TYR A 529 27.89 -24.73 -20.45
N LEU A 530 28.20 -23.47 -20.13
CA LEU A 530 27.44 -22.31 -20.58
C LEU A 530 27.39 -22.19 -22.10
N GLN A 531 28.50 -22.49 -22.77
CA GLN A 531 28.59 -22.55 -24.24
C GLN A 531 27.73 -23.71 -24.79
N GLN A 532 27.84 -24.89 -24.20
CA GLN A 532 27.11 -26.07 -24.62
C GLN A 532 25.58 -25.88 -24.48
N TRP A 533 25.12 -25.16 -23.46
CA TRP A 533 23.71 -24.87 -23.23
C TRP A 533 23.20 -23.62 -23.93
N ASN A 534 24.02 -22.95 -24.74
CA ASN A 534 23.66 -21.68 -25.41
C ASN A 534 23.25 -20.55 -24.47
N CYS A 535 23.76 -20.58 -23.23
CA CYS A 535 23.45 -19.63 -22.17
C CYS A 535 24.57 -18.59 -21.94
N ALA A 536 25.57 -18.53 -22.81
CA ALA A 536 26.70 -17.61 -22.66
C ALA A 536 26.28 -16.14 -22.60
N GLU A 537 25.20 -15.75 -23.27
CA GLU A 537 24.70 -14.38 -23.27
C GLU A 537 24.16 -13.94 -21.89
N LEU A 538 23.60 -14.84 -21.10
CA LEU A 538 23.08 -14.55 -19.74
C LEU A 538 24.18 -14.14 -18.76
N VAL A 539 25.44 -14.50 -19.03
CA VAL A 539 26.61 -14.22 -18.20
C VAL A 539 27.53 -13.20 -18.86
N CYS A 540 27.39 -12.96 -20.17
CA CYS A 540 28.25 -12.07 -20.96
C CYS A 540 28.29 -10.63 -20.45
N GLY A 541 27.23 -10.10 -19.89
CA GLY A 541 27.22 -8.77 -19.22
C GLY A 541 28.17 -8.68 -18.03
N ASN A 542 28.59 -9.83 -17.46
CA ASN A 542 29.41 -9.94 -16.27
C ASN A 542 30.81 -10.56 -16.54
N LEU A 543 31.09 -11.00 -17.78
CA LEU A 543 32.39 -11.56 -18.17
C LEU A 543 33.42 -10.46 -18.44
N PRO A 544 34.69 -10.61 -18.03
CA PRO A 544 35.77 -9.72 -18.48
C PRO A 544 35.94 -9.84 -19.99
N LEU A 545 36.09 -8.68 -20.66
CA LEU A 545 36.28 -8.55 -22.12
C LEU A 545 37.21 -9.56 -22.79
N PRO A 546 38.35 -10.02 -22.20
CA PRO A 546 39.23 -10.99 -22.82
C PRO A 546 38.62 -12.38 -23.04
N LEU A 547 37.73 -12.83 -22.15
CA LEU A 547 37.08 -14.15 -22.28
C LEU A 547 35.95 -14.16 -23.31
N LEU A 548 35.36 -12.97 -23.62
CA LEU A 548 34.36 -12.82 -24.69
C LEU A 548 34.98 -13.00 -26.11
N THR A 549 36.25 -12.67 -26.28
CA THR A 549 36.94 -12.81 -27.57
C THR A 549 37.40 -14.24 -27.86
N GLU A 550 37.63 -15.06 -26.83
CA GLU A 550 37.96 -16.49 -26.97
C GLU A 550 36.71 -17.35 -27.16
N ALA A 551 35.55 -16.96 -26.54
CA ALA A 551 34.28 -17.65 -26.72
C ALA A 551 33.62 -17.37 -28.10
N ARG A 552 34.10 -16.40 -28.88
CA ARG A 552 33.63 -16.08 -30.24
C ARG A 552 34.50 -16.66 -31.35
N LYS A 553 35.57 -17.41 -31.04
CA LYS A 553 36.35 -18.17 -31.98
C LYS A 553 36.04 -19.65 -31.89
#